data_d90e944b352b410f9ac8c685127afdfa
#
_entry.id   d90e944b352b410f9ac8c685127afdfa
#
_cell.length_a   1.000
_cell.length_b   1.000
_cell.length_c   1.000
_cell.angle_alpha   90.00
_cell.angle_beta   90.00
_cell.angle_gamma   90.00
#
_symmetry.space_group_name_H-M   'P 1'
#
loop_
_entity.id
_entity.type
_entity.pdbx_description
1 polymer ?
#
loop_
_entity_poly.entity_id
_entity_poly.type
_entity_poly.pdbx_seq_one_letter_code
_entity_poly.pdbx_strand_id
1 'polypeptide(L)'
;MSIERTKSKQKVKEPKTKITWKEIKRQKVLLFWAAIMVAYGVLFYYLPLAGWAMAFQNYKPRLGIFHSEFVGLDKFRTLFSDVTFIRVIRNTLAMGVINLVVTFVTAIVFAILLNEIKSKGSKKVVQTISYLPHFLSWIIVTGILHDMLSGGGIVNELLLNFHIISQPINFFAHPSYFWPIVAFANVWKETGWNAIIYLAAITSIDPSLYEAAAIDGAGRWARIKHVTLPGIKPTIIILLLMNVGNVLNAGFEVQYLLGNGLVQKVSQTFDIYVLKWGISQGDFAIGTAAGIFKSFVSIVLIVIANQIAKRNGEEQLF
;
A
#
# COMPACT_ATOMS: atom_id res chain seq x y z
N MET A 1 49.77 -8.78 28.94
CA MET A 1 50.24 -7.71 28.05
C MET A 1 49.08 -7.43 27.11
N SER A 2 48.16 -6.53 27.52
CA SER A 2 46.88 -6.20 26.88
C SER A 2 47.12 -5.10 25.85
N ILE A 3 46.77 -5.34 24.61
CA ILE A 3 46.79 -4.33 23.54
C ILE A 3 45.36 -3.85 23.32
N GLU A 4 45.03 -2.73 23.97
CA GLU A 4 43.84 -1.92 23.69
C GLU A 4 43.93 -1.38 22.24
N ARG A 5 43.01 -1.83 21.38
CA ARG A 5 42.78 -1.20 20.09
C ARG A 5 41.66 -0.17 20.22
N THR A 6 42.00 1.04 20.56
CA THR A 6 41.14 2.22 20.44
C THR A 6 40.96 2.58 18.98
N LYS A 7 39.91 2.13 18.33
CA LYS A 7 39.54 2.64 16.98
C LYS A 7 38.74 3.93 17.14
N SER A 8 39.45 5.06 17.16
CA SER A 8 38.90 6.38 16.93
C SER A 8 38.24 6.43 15.53
N LYS A 9 36.91 6.49 15.50
CA LYS A 9 36.16 6.88 14.29
C LYS A 9 36.38 8.36 14.02
N GLN A 10 37.40 8.73 13.26
CA GLN A 10 37.50 10.06 12.70
C GLN A 10 36.32 10.27 11.74
N LYS A 11 35.35 11.08 12.17
CA LYS A 11 34.37 11.68 11.26
C LYS A 11 35.11 12.61 10.31
N VAL A 12 35.36 12.15 9.09
CA VAL A 12 35.82 13.02 8.00
C VAL A 12 34.70 14.04 7.77
N LYS A 13 34.92 15.27 8.21
CA LYS A 13 34.06 16.39 7.88
C LYS A 13 34.25 16.66 6.38
N GLU A 14 33.25 16.30 5.58
CA GLU A 14 33.23 16.72 4.18
C GLU A 14 33.30 18.26 4.13
N PRO A 15 34.20 18.83 3.30
CA PRO A 15 34.30 20.26 3.16
C PRO A 15 32.97 20.81 2.64
N LYS A 16 32.34 21.71 3.37
CA LYS A 16 31.16 22.46 2.89
C LYS A 16 31.59 23.29 1.68
N THR A 17 31.44 22.75 0.49
CA THR A 17 31.71 23.48 -0.74
C THR A 17 30.71 24.63 -0.84
N LYS A 18 31.19 25.86 -0.72
CA LYS A 18 30.38 27.04 -0.96
C LYS A 18 30.02 27.06 -2.46
N ILE A 19 28.73 26.92 -2.74
CA ILE A 19 28.22 27.02 -4.11
C ILE A 19 28.60 28.38 -4.66
N THR A 20 29.42 28.39 -5.71
CA THR A 20 29.87 29.64 -6.35
C THR A 20 28.95 29.99 -7.52
N TRP A 21 28.80 31.29 -7.79
CA TRP A 21 27.98 31.80 -8.91
C TRP A 21 28.43 31.24 -10.27
N LYS A 22 29.72 30.89 -10.39
CA LYS A 22 30.28 30.24 -11.58
C LYS A 22 29.79 28.82 -11.77
N GLU A 23 29.60 28.07 -10.68
CA GLU A 23 29.03 26.69 -10.71
C GLU A 23 27.55 26.71 -11.07
N ILE A 24 26.77 27.66 -10.53
CA ILE A 24 25.37 27.90 -10.89
C ILE A 24 25.24 28.15 -12.40
N LYS A 25 26.05 29.04 -12.96
CA LYS A 25 26.03 29.30 -14.42
C LYS A 25 26.43 28.08 -15.26
N ARG A 26 27.33 27.24 -14.78
CA ARG A 26 27.75 26.02 -15.46
C ARG A 26 26.60 24.96 -15.48
N GLN A 27 25.75 24.97 -14.48
CA GLN A 27 24.64 24.02 -14.33
C GLN A 27 23.28 24.57 -14.78
N LYS A 28 23.27 25.64 -15.62
CA LYS A 28 22.03 26.33 -16.01
C LYS A 28 20.94 25.43 -16.58
N VAL A 29 21.30 24.40 -17.36
CA VAL A 29 20.34 23.43 -17.93
C VAL A 29 19.74 22.56 -16.86
N LEU A 30 20.55 22.07 -15.92
CA LEU A 30 20.07 21.27 -14.79
C LEU A 30 19.15 22.09 -13.88
N LEU A 31 19.52 23.33 -13.60
CA LEU A 31 18.72 24.26 -12.79
C LEU A 31 17.40 24.61 -13.47
N PHE A 32 17.40 24.75 -14.79
CA PHE A 32 16.17 24.97 -15.55
C PHE A 32 15.18 23.83 -15.40
N TRP A 33 15.64 22.57 -15.58
CA TRP A 33 14.81 21.39 -15.38
C TRP A 33 14.39 21.23 -13.93
N ALA A 34 15.29 21.47 -12.97
CA ALA A 34 14.95 21.45 -11.55
C ALA A 34 13.86 22.49 -11.21
N ALA A 35 13.96 23.71 -11.76
CA ALA A 35 12.94 24.76 -11.56
C ALA A 35 11.57 24.34 -12.11
N ILE A 36 11.53 23.70 -13.29
CA ILE A 36 10.27 23.16 -13.85
C ILE A 36 9.69 22.11 -12.92
N MET A 37 10.50 21.16 -12.42
CA MET A 37 10.04 20.12 -11.51
C MET A 37 9.55 20.69 -10.17
N VAL A 38 10.25 21.68 -9.63
CA VAL A 38 9.81 22.38 -8.41
C VAL A 38 8.51 23.14 -8.66
N ALA A 39 8.41 23.87 -9.77
CA ALA A 39 7.17 24.59 -10.13
C ALA A 39 5.99 23.63 -10.29
N TYR A 40 6.20 22.48 -10.96
CA TYR A 40 5.21 21.41 -11.05
C TYR A 40 4.80 20.90 -9.65
N GLY A 41 5.76 20.62 -8.79
CA GLY A 41 5.51 20.17 -7.42
C GLY A 41 4.69 21.20 -6.63
N VAL A 42 5.07 22.49 -6.69
CA VAL A 42 4.35 23.56 -6.00
C VAL A 42 2.92 23.69 -6.54
N LEU A 43 2.74 23.67 -7.86
CA LEU A 43 1.44 23.88 -8.49
C LEU A 43 0.47 22.71 -8.23
N PHE A 44 0.94 21.48 -8.32
CA PHE A 44 0.07 20.29 -8.28
C PHE A 44 0.02 19.58 -6.92
N TYR A 45 1.02 19.75 -6.05
CA TYR A 45 1.05 19.09 -4.73
C TYR A 45 0.85 20.09 -3.57
N TYR A 46 1.49 21.28 -3.62
CA TYR A 46 1.42 22.23 -2.50
C TYR A 46 0.22 23.18 -2.61
N LEU A 47 -0.03 23.74 -3.79
CA LEU A 47 -1.16 24.67 -3.98
C LEU A 47 -2.52 24.05 -3.59
N PRO A 48 -2.85 22.79 -3.94
CA PRO A 48 -4.10 22.17 -3.53
C PRO A 48 -4.27 22.02 -2.01
N LEU A 49 -3.18 22.05 -1.22
CA LEU A 49 -3.27 22.02 0.24
C LEU A 49 -3.99 23.25 0.81
N ALA A 50 -4.03 24.36 0.09
CA ALA A 50 -4.86 25.51 0.45
C ALA A 50 -6.35 25.10 0.55
N GLY A 51 -6.78 24.11 -0.21
CA GLY A 51 -8.12 23.52 -0.12
C GLY A 51 -8.46 22.91 1.23
N TRP A 52 -7.48 22.57 2.05
CA TRP A 52 -7.70 22.05 3.41
C TRP A 52 -8.43 23.07 4.31
N ALA A 53 -8.38 24.38 3.98
CA ALA A 53 -9.15 25.40 4.66
C ALA A 53 -10.66 25.12 4.65
N MET A 54 -11.18 24.44 3.61
CA MET A 54 -12.59 24.06 3.52
C MET A 54 -13.06 23.19 4.71
N ALA A 55 -12.18 22.38 5.29
CA ALA A 55 -12.54 21.55 6.45
C ALA A 55 -12.86 22.34 7.72
N PHE A 56 -12.42 23.60 7.78
CA PHE A 56 -12.62 24.50 8.92
C PHE A 56 -13.69 25.55 8.65
N GLN A 57 -14.40 25.44 7.53
CA GLN A 57 -15.38 26.39 7.06
C GLN A 57 -16.74 25.73 6.80
N ASN A 58 -17.78 26.51 6.90
CA ASN A 58 -19.08 26.18 6.30
C ASN A 58 -19.00 26.50 4.79
N TYR A 59 -18.16 25.71 4.10
CA TYR A 59 -17.77 25.99 2.74
C TYR A 59 -18.94 25.96 1.78
N LYS A 60 -19.10 27.02 1.01
CA LYS A 60 -20.10 27.15 -0.06
C LYS A 60 -19.37 27.42 -1.37
N PRO A 61 -19.50 26.57 -2.40
CA PRO A 61 -18.78 26.74 -3.68
C PRO A 61 -18.96 28.12 -4.31
N ARG A 62 -20.15 28.73 -4.12
CA ARG A 62 -20.46 30.08 -4.64
C ARG A 62 -19.64 31.20 -3.98
N LEU A 63 -19.22 31.03 -2.74
CA LEU A 63 -18.46 32.01 -1.96
C LEU A 63 -16.94 31.72 -2.03
N GLY A 64 -16.57 30.51 -2.38
CA GLY A 64 -15.16 30.09 -2.39
C GLY A 64 -14.54 30.01 -0.98
N ILE A 65 -13.24 29.77 -0.92
CA ILE A 65 -12.48 29.61 0.34
C ILE A 65 -12.40 30.94 1.12
N PHE A 66 -12.32 32.07 0.43
CA PHE A 66 -12.07 33.37 1.09
C PHE A 66 -13.31 34.02 1.71
N HIS A 67 -14.52 33.63 1.30
CA HIS A 67 -15.76 34.25 1.76
C HIS A 67 -16.67 33.25 2.47
N SER A 68 -16.29 31.98 2.60
CA SER A 68 -17.03 30.99 3.38
C SER A 68 -16.78 31.22 4.87
N GLU A 69 -17.81 31.06 5.68
CA GLU A 69 -17.79 31.26 7.12
C GLU A 69 -16.85 30.28 7.81
N PHE A 70 -15.96 30.77 8.65
CA PHE A 70 -15.04 29.94 9.43
C PHE A 70 -15.78 29.36 10.66
N VAL A 71 -15.84 28.03 10.76
CA VAL A 71 -16.54 27.31 11.83
C VAL A 71 -15.60 26.47 12.71
N GLY A 72 -14.30 26.64 12.54
CA GLY A 72 -13.29 25.91 13.32
C GLY A 72 -13.40 24.39 13.16
N LEU A 73 -13.52 23.65 14.25
CA LEU A 73 -13.56 22.18 14.26
C LEU A 73 -14.98 21.57 14.15
N ASP A 74 -15.98 22.36 13.83
CA ASP A 74 -17.38 21.90 13.80
C ASP A 74 -17.62 20.79 12.78
N LYS A 75 -16.98 20.87 11.61
CA LYS A 75 -17.07 19.82 10.60
C LYS A 75 -16.44 18.50 11.06
N PHE A 76 -15.37 18.56 11.84
CA PHE A 76 -14.78 17.37 12.46
C PHE A 76 -15.70 16.79 13.54
N ARG A 77 -16.34 17.62 14.37
CA ARG A 77 -17.34 17.15 15.36
C ARG A 77 -18.49 16.42 14.67
N THR A 78 -19.05 17.03 13.63
CA THR A 78 -20.10 16.41 12.81
C THR A 78 -19.64 15.08 12.25
N LEU A 79 -18.44 15.03 11.68
CA LEU A 79 -17.84 13.83 11.08
C LEU A 79 -17.73 12.69 12.10
N PHE A 80 -17.18 12.94 13.29
CA PHE A 80 -17.03 11.93 14.34
C PHE A 80 -18.32 11.55 15.04
N SER A 81 -19.38 12.34 14.91
CA SER A 81 -20.73 12.01 15.39
C SER A 81 -21.51 11.14 14.39
N ASP A 82 -21.06 11.05 13.14
CA ASP A 82 -21.68 10.22 12.12
C ASP A 82 -21.31 8.74 12.29
N VAL A 83 -22.30 7.92 12.62
CA VAL A 83 -22.14 6.44 12.73
C VAL A 83 -21.61 5.83 11.44
N THR A 84 -21.94 6.44 10.28
CA THR A 84 -21.43 6.00 8.98
C THR A 84 -19.92 6.20 8.89
N PHE A 85 -19.42 7.34 9.33
CA PHE A 85 -18.01 7.63 9.33
C PHE A 85 -17.20 6.71 10.25
N ILE A 86 -17.70 6.42 11.45
CA ILE A 86 -17.07 5.45 12.37
C ILE A 86 -16.96 4.06 11.72
N ARG A 87 -18.00 3.65 10.98
CA ARG A 87 -17.98 2.41 10.21
C ARG A 87 -16.95 2.44 9.08
N VAL A 88 -16.81 3.57 8.41
CA VAL A 88 -15.80 3.80 7.36
C VAL A 88 -14.38 3.65 7.92
N ILE A 89 -14.10 4.21 9.09
CA ILE A 89 -12.81 4.03 9.79
C ILE A 89 -12.54 2.54 10.00
N ARG A 90 -13.49 1.82 10.60
CA ARG A 90 -13.37 0.37 10.83
C ARG A 90 -13.09 -0.39 9.54
N ASN A 91 -13.89 -0.15 8.50
CA ASN A 91 -13.76 -0.87 7.23
C ASN A 91 -12.42 -0.60 6.55
N THR A 92 -11.99 0.67 6.53
CA THR A 92 -10.71 1.06 5.91
C THR A 92 -9.54 0.43 6.65
N LEU A 93 -9.53 0.46 7.97
CA LEU A 93 -8.50 -0.18 8.78
C LEU A 93 -8.51 -1.70 8.60
N ALA A 94 -9.68 -2.34 8.68
CA ALA A 94 -9.79 -3.79 8.51
C ALA A 94 -9.29 -4.22 7.13
N MET A 95 -9.79 -3.61 6.06
CA MET A 95 -9.37 -3.94 4.70
C MET A 95 -7.91 -3.59 4.43
N GLY A 96 -7.44 -2.44 4.94
CA GLY A 96 -6.04 -2.04 4.81
C GLY A 96 -5.10 -3.05 5.47
N VAL A 97 -5.43 -3.48 6.70
CA VAL A 97 -4.63 -4.50 7.41
C VAL A 97 -4.74 -5.87 6.73
N ILE A 98 -5.93 -6.31 6.32
CA ILE A 98 -6.10 -7.57 5.60
C ILE A 98 -5.28 -7.57 4.31
N ASN A 99 -5.42 -6.51 3.49
CA ASN A 99 -4.67 -6.40 2.24
C ASN A 99 -3.15 -6.34 2.51
N LEU A 100 -2.71 -5.54 3.47
CA LEU A 100 -1.31 -5.45 3.85
C LEU A 100 -0.76 -6.83 4.21
N VAL A 101 -1.37 -7.52 5.17
CA VAL A 101 -0.85 -8.80 5.68
C VAL A 101 -0.89 -9.88 4.60
N VAL A 102 -2.04 -10.05 3.94
CA VAL A 102 -2.22 -11.15 3.00
C VAL A 102 -1.37 -10.96 1.74
N THR A 103 -1.38 -9.77 1.13
CA THR A 103 -0.58 -9.50 -0.08
C THR A 103 0.92 -9.51 0.21
N PHE A 104 1.32 -8.98 1.37
CA PHE A 104 2.73 -8.94 1.78
C PHE A 104 3.29 -10.34 2.00
N VAL A 105 2.58 -11.18 2.78
CA VAL A 105 3.01 -12.55 3.06
C VAL A 105 3.02 -13.40 1.79
N THR A 106 1.96 -13.31 0.97
CA THR A 106 1.89 -14.08 -0.29
C THR A 106 2.97 -13.69 -1.26
N ALA A 107 3.35 -12.42 -1.37
CA ALA A 107 4.43 -11.96 -2.23
C ALA A 107 5.79 -12.52 -1.81
N ILE A 108 6.10 -12.51 -0.50
CA ILE A 108 7.35 -13.08 0.03
C ILE A 108 7.40 -14.58 -0.20
N VAL A 109 6.32 -15.30 0.17
CA VAL A 109 6.24 -16.75 -0.04
C VAL A 109 6.39 -17.09 -1.52
N PHE A 110 5.70 -16.37 -2.39
CA PHE A 110 5.76 -16.60 -3.83
C PHE A 110 7.17 -16.33 -4.39
N ALA A 111 7.87 -15.27 -3.94
CA ALA A 111 9.24 -15.00 -4.34
C ALA A 111 10.20 -16.12 -3.93
N ILE A 112 10.07 -16.65 -2.71
CA ILE A 112 10.85 -17.79 -2.21
C ILE A 112 10.57 -19.03 -3.07
N LEU A 113 9.30 -19.36 -3.33
CA LEU A 113 8.94 -20.51 -4.15
C LEU A 113 9.45 -20.37 -5.58
N LEU A 114 9.38 -19.18 -6.18
CA LEU A 114 9.98 -18.90 -7.49
C LEU A 114 11.48 -19.10 -7.50
N ASN A 115 12.16 -18.76 -6.40
CA ASN A 115 13.61 -18.94 -6.31
C ASN A 115 14.02 -20.42 -6.26
N GLU A 116 13.18 -21.29 -5.71
CA GLU A 116 13.42 -22.74 -5.64
C GLU A 116 13.25 -23.45 -7.00
N ILE A 117 12.66 -22.81 -8.01
CA ILE A 117 12.50 -23.39 -9.36
C ILE A 117 13.86 -23.42 -10.06
N LYS A 118 14.38 -24.63 -10.29
CA LYS A 118 15.70 -24.87 -10.92
C LYS A 118 15.71 -24.58 -12.42
N SER A 119 14.63 -24.93 -13.12
CA SER A 119 14.51 -24.74 -14.57
C SER A 119 14.27 -23.26 -14.89
N LYS A 120 15.23 -22.64 -15.61
CA LYS A 120 15.08 -21.23 -16.05
C LYS A 120 13.84 -21.00 -16.91
N GLY A 121 13.51 -21.97 -17.78
CA GLY A 121 12.31 -21.90 -18.63
C GLY A 121 11.03 -21.92 -17.81
N SER A 122 10.88 -22.90 -16.90
CA SER A 122 9.71 -23.01 -16.02
C SER A 122 9.58 -21.77 -15.12
N LYS A 123 10.68 -21.28 -14.57
CA LYS A 123 10.69 -20.05 -13.74
C LYS A 123 10.15 -18.87 -14.54
N LYS A 124 10.60 -18.67 -15.78
CA LYS A 124 10.14 -17.59 -16.66
C LYS A 124 8.66 -17.71 -16.99
N VAL A 125 8.15 -18.91 -17.29
CA VAL A 125 6.73 -19.14 -17.56
C VAL A 125 5.86 -18.79 -16.36
N VAL A 126 6.21 -19.31 -15.16
CA VAL A 126 5.48 -19.00 -13.92
C VAL A 126 5.50 -17.50 -13.62
N GLN A 127 6.64 -16.84 -13.75
CA GLN A 127 6.75 -15.39 -13.59
C GLN A 127 5.83 -14.65 -14.55
N THR A 128 5.87 -14.97 -15.86
CA THR A 128 5.07 -14.27 -16.85
C THR A 128 3.58 -14.41 -16.58
N ILE A 129 3.10 -15.62 -16.26
CA ILE A 129 1.69 -15.88 -15.95
C ILE A 129 1.26 -15.15 -14.67
N SER A 130 2.11 -15.13 -13.65
CA SER A 130 1.79 -14.51 -12.36
C SER A 130 1.87 -12.99 -12.39
N TYR A 131 2.63 -12.40 -13.32
CA TYR A 131 2.73 -10.95 -13.46
C TYR A 131 1.60 -10.36 -14.29
N LEU A 132 1.01 -11.15 -15.20
CA LEU A 132 0.00 -10.70 -16.14
C LEU A 132 -1.24 -10.06 -15.48
N PRO A 133 -1.81 -10.61 -14.38
CA PRO A 133 -2.99 -10.02 -13.74
C PRO A 133 -2.79 -8.59 -13.27
N HIS A 134 -1.57 -8.21 -12.88
CA HIS A 134 -1.26 -6.84 -12.46
C HIS A 134 -1.59 -5.78 -13.53
N PHE A 135 -1.43 -6.10 -14.80
CA PHE A 135 -1.68 -5.18 -15.92
C PHE A 135 -3.17 -5.05 -16.29
N LEU A 136 -4.04 -5.88 -15.73
CA LEU A 136 -5.47 -5.77 -15.94
C LEU A 136 -6.04 -4.60 -15.13
N SER A 137 -6.97 -3.85 -15.72
CA SER A 137 -7.71 -2.83 -14.96
C SER A 137 -8.61 -3.48 -13.91
N TRP A 138 -8.90 -2.77 -12.82
CA TRP A 138 -9.86 -3.25 -11.82
C TRP A 138 -11.26 -3.49 -12.39
N ILE A 139 -11.66 -2.75 -13.42
CA ILE A 139 -12.94 -2.99 -14.11
C ILE A 139 -13.00 -4.40 -14.70
N ILE A 140 -11.93 -4.83 -15.38
CA ILE A 140 -11.84 -6.18 -15.94
C ILE A 140 -11.80 -7.24 -14.83
N VAL A 141 -10.96 -7.03 -13.81
CA VAL A 141 -10.83 -7.96 -12.68
C VAL A 141 -12.17 -8.15 -11.96
N THR A 142 -12.87 -7.06 -11.67
CA THR A 142 -14.17 -7.14 -10.98
C THR A 142 -15.26 -7.71 -11.88
N GLY A 143 -15.21 -7.47 -13.19
CA GLY A 143 -16.09 -8.14 -14.17
C GLY A 143 -15.91 -9.65 -14.14
N ILE A 144 -14.67 -10.14 -14.21
CA ILE A 144 -14.36 -11.58 -14.11
C ILE A 144 -14.88 -12.16 -12.79
N LEU A 145 -14.70 -11.45 -11.67
CA LEU A 145 -15.19 -11.90 -10.38
C LEU A 145 -16.72 -11.94 -10.33
N HIS A 146 -17.40 -10.95 -10.92
CA HIS A 146 -18.86 -10.97 -11.02
C HIS A 146 -19.36 -12.16 -11.82
N ASP A 147 -18.75 -12.46 -12.96
CA ASP A 147 -19.14 -13.60 -13.79
C ASP A 147 -18.89 -14.93 -13.07
N MET A 148 -17.72 -15.09 -12.42
CA MET A 148 -17.37 -16.32 -11.71
C MET A 148 -18.20 -16.57 -10.45
N LEU A 149 -18.55 -15.52 -9.71
CA LEU A 149 -19.23 -15.57 -8.41
C LEU A 149 -20.73 -15.28 -8.51
N SER A 150 -21.28 -15.09 -9.73
CA SER A 150 -22.72 -14.94 -9.95
C SER A 150 -23.47 -16.22 -9.58
N GLY A 151 -24.81 -16.13 -9.46
CA GLY A 151 -25.66 -17.29 -9.16
C GLY A 151 -25.52 -18.44 -10.17
N GLY A 152 -25.29 -18.13 -11.47
CA GLY A 152 -24.98 -19.10 -12.53
C GLY A 152 -23.50 -19.19 -12.88
N GLY A 153 -22.62 -18.63 -12.05
CA GLY A 153 -21.18 -18.62 -12.31
C GLY A 153 -20.51 -19.94 -11.98
N ILE A 154 -19.32 -20.13 -12.57
CA ILE A 154 -18.55 -21.38 -12.46
C ILE A 154 -18.30 -21.81 -11.01
N VAL A 155 -18.15 -20.87 -10.07
CA VAL A 155 -17.93 -21.21 -8.66
C VAL A 155 -19.16 -21.88 -8.06
N ASN A 156 -20.36 -21.34 -8.31
CA ASN A 156 -21.60 -21.96 -7.86
C ASN A 156 -21.84 -23.32 -8.52
N GLU A 157 -21.58 -23.44 -9.83
CA GLU A 157 -21.70 -24.73 -10.54
C GLU A 157 -20.78 -25.80 -9.93
N LEU A 158 -19.52 -25.47 -9.66
CA LEU A 158 -18.59 -26.39 -9.01
C LEU A 158 -19.06 -26.78 -7.60
N LEU A 159 -19.49 -25.82 -6.78
CA LEU A 159 -19.98 -26.09 -5.43
C LEU A 159 -21.24 -26.97 -5.41
N LEU A 160 -22.15 -26.76 -6.36
CA LEU A 160 -23.34 -27.60 -6.54
C LEU A 160 -22.98 -29.03 -7.01
N ASN A 161 -22.10 -29.15 -8.01
CA ASN A 161 -21.67 -30.44 -8.56
C ASN A 161 -20.92 -31.29 -7.53
N PHE A 162 -20.12 -30.64 -6.66
CA PHE A 162 -19.46 -31.33 -5.54
C PHE A 162 -20.37 -31.53 -4.31
N HIS A 163 -21.67 -31.18 -4.39
CA HIS A 163 -22.64 -31.27 -3.30
C HIS A 163 -22.22 -30.53 -2.01
N ILE A 164 -21.40 -29.47 -2.15
CA ILE A 164 -20.96 -28.62 -1.03
C ILE A 164 -22.08 -27.67 -0.61
N ILE A 165 -22.88 -27.23 -1.58
CA ILE A 165 -24.07 -26.41 -1.39
C ILE A 165 -25.28 -27.05 -2.07
N SER A 166 -26.47 -26.75 -1.57
CA SER A 166 -27.74 -27.25 -2.14
C SER A 166 -28.45 -26.20 -3.03
N GLN A 167 -28.06 -24.92 -2.92
CA GLN A 167 -28.58 -23.81 -3.71
C GLN A 167 -27.48 -22.80 -4.04
N PRO A 168 -27.55 -22.09 -5.17
CA PRO A 168 -26.57 -21.08 -5.54
C PRO A 168 -26.46 -19.97 -4.49
N ILE A 169 -25.25 -19.57 -4.18
CA ILE A 169 -24.95 -18.47 -3.24
C ILE A 169 -24.83 -17.17 -4.02
N ASN A 170 -25.53 -16.13 -3.59
CA ASN A 170 -25.28 -14.78 -4.05
C ASN A 170 -24.14 -14.14 -3.23
N PHE A 171 -22.91 -14.38 -3.63
CA PHE A 171 -21.72 -13.95 -2.90
C PHE A 171 -21.68 -12.44 -2.65
N PHE A 172 -22.17 -11.63 -3.59
CA PHE A 172 -22.17 -10.16 -3.48
C PHE A 172 -23.35 -9.60 -2.67
N ALA A 173 -24.29 -10.45 -2.21
CA ALA A 173 -25.35 -10.03 -1.32
C ALA A 173 -25.01 -10.19 0.17
N HIS A 174 -23.97 -10.97 0.47
CA HIS A 174 -23.60 -11.29 1.85
C HIS A 174 -22.38 -10.50 2.32
N PRO A 175 -22.51 -9.63 3.34
CA PRO A 175 -21.41 -8.85 3.89
C PRO A 175 -20.20 -9.68 4.35
N SER A 176 -20.42 -10.92 4.81
CA SER A 176 -19.36 -11.81 5.29
C SER A 176 -18.39 -12.25 4.20
N TYR A 177 -18.82 -12.32 2.94
CA TYR A 177 -17.96 -12.71 1.82
C TYR A 177 -17.19 -11.52 1.21
N PHE A 178 -17.62 -10.30 1.48
CA PHE A 178 -17.07 -9.12 0.80
C PHE A 178 -15.56 -8.97 1.02
N TRP A 179 -15.10 -8.97 2.27
CA TRP A 179 -13.67 -8.81 2.57
C TRP A 179 -12.80 -9.97 2.06
N PRO A 180 -13.18 -11.26 2.21
CA PRO A 180 -12.47 -12.38 1.58
C PRO A 180 -12.36 -12.25 0.06
N ILE A 181 -13.43 -11.84 -0.64
CA ILE A 181 -13.42 -11.67 -2.10
C ILE A 181 -12.44 -10.56 -2.50
N VAL A 182 -12.49 -9.40 -1.83
CA VAL A 182 -11.57 -8.29 -2.10
C VAL A 182 -10.12 -8.68 -1.80
N ALA A 183 -9.88 -9.39 -0.70
CA ALA A 183 -8.54 -9.88 -0.36
C ALA A 183 -8.01 -10.85 -1.41
N PHE A 184 -8.83 -11.81 -1.84
CA PHE A 184 -8.47 -12.75 -2.91
C PHE A 184 -8.15 -12.02 -4.22
N ALA A 185 -8.98 -11.05 -4.62
CA ALA A 185 -8.76 -10.25 -5.81
C ALA A 185 -7.41 -9.51 -5.77
N ASN A 186 -7.08 -8.89 -4.63
CA ASN A 186 -5.79 -8.22 -4.43
C ASN A 186 -4.61 -9.21 -4.49
N VAL A 187 -4.71 -10.37 -3.84
CA VAL A 187 -3.67 -11.40 -3.87
C VAL A 187 -3.44 -11.88 -5.29
N TRP A 188 -4.51 -12.26 -6.01
CA TRP A 188 -4.39 -12.75 -7.37
C TRP A 188 -3.78 -11.71 -8.31
N LYS A 189 -4.16 -10.45 -8.16
CA LYS A 189 -3.69 -9.37 -9.02
C LYS A 189 -2.26 -8.94 -8.69
N GLU A 190 -1.90 -8.82 -7.42
CA GLU A 190 -0.71 -8.09 -7.00
C GLU A 190 0.46 -8.98 -6.54
N THR A 191 0.22 -10.25 -6.17
CA THR A 191 1.27 -11.12 -5.60
C THR A 191 2.46 -11.29 -6.53
N GLY A 192 2.21 -11.59 -7.81
CA GLY A 192 3.28 -11.79 -8.79
C GLY A 192 4.16 -10.55 -8.95
N TRP A 193 3.53 -9.39 -9.12
CA TRP A 193 4.22 -8.12 -9.28
C TRP A 193 5.04 -7.74 -8.03
N ASN A 194 4.44 -7.81 -6.87
CA ASN A 194 5.11 -7.48 -5.61
C ASN A 194 6.27 -8.44 -5.29
N ALA A 195 6.20 -9.68 -5.75
CA ALA A 195 7.27 -10.66 -5.57
C ALA A 195 8.56 -10.30 -6.32
N ILE A 196 8.52 -9.45 -7.35
CA ILE A 196 9.69 -9.05 -8.14
C ILE A 196 10.78 -8.45 -7.24
N ILE A 197 10.40 -7.55 -6.33
CA ILE A 197 11.36 -6.86 -5.46
C ILE A 197 12.00 -7.84 -4.49
N TYR A 198 11.21 -8.75 -3.90
CA TYR A 198 11.74 -9.79 -3.02
C TYR A 198 12.63 -10.78 -3.76
N LEU A 199 12.27 -11.16 -4.98
CA LEU A 199 13.10 -12.03 -5.81
C LEU A 199 14.43 -11.36 -6.17
N ALA A 200 14.42 -10.07 -6.48
CA ALA A 200 15.64 -9.30 -6.69
C ALA A 200 16.52 -9.26 -5.43
N ALA A 201 15.93 -9.06 -4.26
CA ALA A 201 16.64 -9.11 -2.99
C ALA A 201 17.23 -10.50 -2.70
N ILE A 202 16.50 -11.58 -2.99
CA ILE A 202 17.00 -12.96 -2.84
C ILE A 202 18.21 -13.20 -3.75
N THR A 203 18.15 -12.71 -4.98
CA THR A 203 19.26 -12.91 -5.95
C THR A 203 20.49 -12.06 -5.64
N SER A 204 20.40 -11.07 -4.78
CA SER A 204 21.53 -10.27 -4.31
C SER A 204 22.29 -10.89 -3.12
N ILE A 205 21.77 -11.95 -2.52
CA ILE A 205 22.44 -12.67 -1.43
C ILE A 205 23.67 -13.39 -1.99
N ASP A 206 24.80 -13.30 -1.26
CA ASP A 206 26.04 -13.96 -1.66
C ASP A 206 25.83 -15.49 -1.78
N PRO A 207 26.09 -16.09 -2.96
CA PRO A 207 25.97 -17.53 -3.18
C PRO A 207 26.82 -18.37 -2.20
N SER A 208 27.96 -17.85 -1.75
CA SER A 208 28.83 -18.54 -0.79
C SER A 208 28.15 -18.93 0.51
N LEU A 209 27.13 -18.13 0.95
CA LEU A 209 26.33 -18.44 2.15
C LEU A 209 25.47 -19.70 1.94
N TYR A 210 24.94 -19.90 0.75
CA TYR A 210 24.19 -21.10 0.41
C TYR A 210 25.08 -22.32 0.27
N GLU A 211 26.32 -22.15 -0.25
CA GLU A 211 27.32 -23.20 -0.37
C GLU A 211 27.80 -23.64 1.02
N ALA A 212 28.13 -22.71 1.90
CA ALA A 212 28.50 -23.00 3.29
C ALA A 212 27.39 -23.78 4.01
N ALA A 213 26.15 -23.28 3.92
CA ALA A 213 25.01 -23.98 4.52
C ALA A 213 24.78 -25.39 3.92
N ALA A 214 25.13 -25.61 2.65
CA ALA A 214 25.03 -26.92 2.02
C ALA A 214 26.11 -27.89 2.55
N ILE A 215 27.34 -27.39 2.78
CA ILE A 215 28.45 -28.16 3.38
C ILE A 215 28.10 -28.58 4.81
N ASP A 216 27.43 -27.68 5.57
CA ASP A 216 26.92 -27.95 6.93
C ASP A 216 25.70 -28.90 6.94
N GLY A 217 25.26 -29.42 5.78
CA GLY A 217 24.16 -30.37 5.67
C GLY A 217 22.78 -29.73 5.74
N ALA A 218 22.67 -28.40 5.60
CA ALA A 218 21.38 -27.70 5.66
C ALA A 218 20.49 -28.06 4.48
N GLY A 219 19.31 -28.62 4.76
CA GLY A 219 18.25 -28.86 3.79
C GLY A 219 17.61 -27.57 3.28
N ARG A 220 16.69 -27.65 2.31
CA ARG A 220 16.03 -26.48 1.68
C ARG A 220 15.38 -25.54 2.70
N TRP A 221 14.59 -26.07 3.63
CA TRP A 221 13.91 -25.27 4.65
C TRP A 221 14.89 -24.58 5.61
N ALA A 222 15.98 -25.25 5.98
CA ALA A 222 17.01 -24.64 6.82
C ALA A 222 17.68 -23.47 6.07
N ARG A 223 18.00 -23.60 4.78
CA ARG A 223 18.55 -22.52 3.96
C ARG A 223 17.57 -21.36 3.80
N ILE A 224 16.29 -21.63 3.57
CA ILE A 224 15.27 -20.56 3.50
C ILE A 224 15.23 -19.81 4.83
N LYS A 225 15.16 -20.53 5.95
CA LYS A 225 15.00 -19.92 7.29
C LYS A 225 16.25 -19.17 7.77
N HIS A 226 17.45 -19.68 7.50
CA HIS A 226 18.69 -19.19 8.09
C HIS A 226 19.56 -18.37 7.13
N VAL A 227 19.32 -18.43 5.81
CA VAL A 227 20.06 -17.66 4.79
C VAL A 227 19.12 -16.72 4.06
N THR A 228 18.07 -17.25 3.40
CA THR A 228 17.21 -16.43 2.53
C THR A 228 16.43 -15.38 3.32
N LEU A 229 15.65 -15.78 4.33
CA LEU A 229 14.83 -14.84 5.09
C LEU A 229 15.65 -13.78 5.83
N PRO A 230 16.75 -14.13 6.54
CA PRO A 230 17.62 -13.11 7.12
C PRO A 230 18.28 -12.21 6.06
N GLY A 231 18.66 -12.74 4.91
CA GLY A 231 19.31 -11.99 3.83
C GLY A 231 18.39 -10.94 3.21
N ILE A 232 17.10 -11.20 3.11
CA ILE A 232 16.12 -10.24 2.56
C ILE A 232 15.41 -9.41 3.65
N LYS A 233 15.71 -9.63 4.93
CA LYS A 233 15.07 -8.94 6.04
C LYS A 233 15.08 -7.40 5.91
N PRO A 234 16.19 -6.74 5.52
CA PRO A 234 16.19 -5.29 5.31
C PRO A 234 15.14 -4.84 4.27
N THR A 235 15.05 -5.56 3.15
CA THR A 235 14.04 -5.28 2.11
C THR A 235 12.62 -5.49 2.62
N ILE A 236 12.38 -6.55 3.39
CA ILE A 236 11.09 -6.83 4.03
C ILE A 236 10.67 -5.64 4.90
N ILE A 237 11.57 -5.15 5.75
CA ILE A 237 11.27 -4.06 6.70
C ILE A 237 10.99 -2.75 5.98
N ILE A 238 11.83 -2.36 5.02
CA ILE A 238 11.63 -1.12 4.25
C ILE A 238 10.28 -1.16 3.52
N LEU A 239 9.96 -2.26 2.84
CA LEU A 239 8.70 -2.39 2.13
C LEU A 239 7.50 -2.44 3.08
N LEU A 240 7.64 -3.07 4.25
CA LEU A 240 6.60 -3.06 5.28
C LEU A 240 6.33 -1.63 5.77
N LEU A 241 7.37 -0.86 6.08
CA LEU A 241 7.23 0.53 6.51
C LEU A 241 6.53 1.39 5.45
N MET A 242 6.91 1.25 4.19
CA MET A 242 6.25 1.95 3.07
C MET A 242 4.76 1.57 2.94
N ASN A 243 4.45 0.29 3.09
CA ASN A 243 3.06 -0.19 2.99
C ASN A 243 2.22 0.20 4.20
N VAL A 244 2.78 0.29 5.41
CA VAL A 244 2.07 0.78 6.60
C VAL A 244 1.60 2.21 6.42
N GLY A 245 2.41 3.09 5.80
CA GLY A 245 1.99 4.45 5.45
C GLY A 245 0.78 4.49 4.49
N ASN A 246 0.61 3.45 3.69
CA ASN A 246 -0.46 3.33 2.70
C ASN A 246 -1.65 2.47 3.18
N VAL A 247 -1.67 2.01 4.41
CA VAL A 247 -2.70 1.08 4.94
C VAL A 247 -4.12 1.65 4.82
N LEU A 248 -4.26 2.97 4.94
CA LEU A 248 -5.57 3.63 4.76
C LEU A 248 -5.99 3.81 3.29
N ASN A 249 -5.14 3.46 2.33
CA ASN A 249 -5.50 3.32 0.93
C ASN A 249 -5.99 1.88 0.69
N ALA A 250 -7.19 1.58 1.19
CA ALA A 250 -7.73 0.22 1.25
C ALA A 250 -8.22 -0.34 -0.10
N GLY A 251 -7.82 0.26 -1.23
CA GLY A 251 -8.21 -0.15 -2.58
C GLY A 251 -9.55 0.44 -3.00
N PHE A 252 -9.58 1.73 -3.36
CA PHE A 252 -10.79 2.43 -3.78
C PHE A 252 -11.53 1.70 -4.90
N GLU A 253 -10.82 1.39 -5.99
CA GLU A 253 -11.43 0.87 -7.22
C GLU A 253 -12.14 -0.46 -7.00
N VAL A 254 -11.46 -1.45 -6.41
CA VAL A 254 -12.05 -2.77 -6.18
C VAL A 254 -13.25 -2.71 -5.24
N GLN A 255 -13.18 -1.89 -4.20
CA GLN A 255 -14.27 -1.77 -3.23
C GLN A 255 -15.46 -0.99 -3.79
N TYR A 256 -15.20 0.02 -4.63
CA TYR A 256 -16.23 0.78 -5.32
C TYR A 256 -16.97 -0.06 -6.36
N LEU A 257 -16.22 -0.84 -7.17
CA LEU A 257 -16.77 -1.66 -8.25
C LEU A 257 -17.50 -2.91 -7.75
N LEU A 258 -17.02 -3.56 -6.68
CA LEU A 258 -17.68 -4.73 -6.08
C LEU A 258 -18.74 -4.33 -5.03
N GLY A 259 -18.68 -3.11 -4.50
CA GLY A 259 -19.61 -2.60 -3.50
C GLY A 259 -21.00 -2.36 -4.08
N ASN A 260 -22.04 -2.74 -3.33
CA ASN A 260 -23.43 -2.49 -3.66
C ASN A 260 -24.24 -2.15 -2.40
N GLY A 261 -25.54 -1.87 -2.55
CA GLY A 261 -26.40 -1.48 -1.42
C GLY A 261 -26.49 -2.53 -0.31
N LEU A 262 -26.40 -3.82 -0.63
CA LEU A 262 -26.52 -4.93 0.33
C LEU A 262 -25.28 -5.07 1.22
N VAL A 263 -24.10 -4.79 0.66
CA VAL A 263 -22.80 -4.89 1.37
C VAL A 263 -22.23 -3.54 1.79
N GLN A 264 -22.98 -2.45 1.66
CA GLN A 264 -22.55 -1.08 1.97
C GLN A 264 -21.93 -0.95 3.38
N LYS A 265 -22.44 -1.72 4.35
CA LYS A 265 -21.93 -1.71 5.73
C LYS A 265 -20.47 -2.15 5.86
N VAL A 266 -19.93 -2.86 4.89
CA VAL A 266 -18.57 -3.42 4.90
C VAL A 266 -17.70 -2.92 3.73
N SER A 267 -18.32 -2.39 2.64
CA SER A 267 -17.61 -1.95 1.45
C SER A 267 -17.18 -0.47 1.48
N GLN A 268 -17.82 0.37 2.30
CA GLN A 268 -17.49 1.78 2.35
C GLN A 268 -16.15 2.02 3.06
N THR A 269 -15.22 2.64 2.33
CA THR A 269 -13.91 3.11 2.81
C THR A 269 -13.82 4.63 2.78
N PHE A 270 -12.72 5.22 3.26
CA PHE A 270 -12.52 6.67 3.25
C PHE A 270 -12.74 7.29 1.86
N ASP A 271 -12.12 6.72 0.83
CA ASP A 271 -12.17 7.30 -0.50
C ASP A 271 -13.60 7.24 -1.09
N ILE A 272 -14.34 6.16 -0.81
CA ILE A 272 -15.75 6.03 -1.19
C ILE A 272 -16.63 7.03 -0.39
N TYR A 273 -16.31 7.23 0.88
CA TYR A 273 -17.01 8.22 1.71
C TYR A 273 -16.81 9.64 1.18
N VAL A 274 -15.56 10.02 0.88
CA VAL A 274 -15.21 11.32 0.31
C VAL A 274 -15.89 11.52 -1.05
N LEU A 275 -15.89 10.52 -1.92
CA LEU A 275 -16.58 10.57 -3.21
C LEU A 275 -18.08 10.81 -3.02
N LYS A 276 -18.73 10.05 -2.14
CA LYS A 276 -20.17 10.09 -1.95
C LYS A 276 -20.63 11.35 -1.26
N TRP A 277 -20.04 11.68 -0.11
CA TRP A 277 -20.47 12.82 0.71
C TRP A 277 -19.82 14.14 0.28
N GLY A 278 -18.51 14.09 0.02
CA GLY A 278 -17.76 15.29 -0.37
C GLY A 278 -18.10 15.75 -1.79
N ILE A 279 -18.07 14.85 -2.76
CA ILE A 279 -18.22 15.22 -4.18
C ILE A 279 -19.67 15.09 -4.63
N SER A 280 -20.28 13.88 -4.50
CA SER A 280 -21.62 13.65 -5.06
C SER A 280 -22.73 14.41 -4.34
N GLN A 281 -22.61 14.62 -3.03
CA GLN A 281 -23.57 15.42 -2.25
C GLN A 281 -23.17 16.91 -2.11
N GLY A 282 -21.95 17.26 -2.57
CA GLY A 282 -21.46 18.64 -2.57
C GLY A 282 -21.02 19.18 -1.20
N ASP A 283 -20.91 18.33 -0.15
CA ASP A 283 -20.35 18.74 1.14
C ASP A 283 -18.83 18.61 1.14
N PHE A 284 -18.18 19.50 0.39
CA PHE A 284 -16.72 19.54 0.26
C PHE A 284 -16.02 19.71 1.61
N ALA A 285 -16.67 20.38 2.58
CA ALA A 285 -16.10 20.59 3.91
C ALA A 285 -15.95 19.26 4.68
N ILE A 286 -17.00 18.44 4.72
CA ILE A 286 -16.96 17.10 5.32
C ILE A 286 -16.01 16.18 4.57
N GLY A 287 -16.03 16.20 3.23
CA GLY A 287 -15.09 15.41 2.41
C GLY A 287 -13.62 15.76 2.70
N THR A 288 -13.33 17.07 2.80
CA THR A 288 -11.98 17.56 3.13
C THR A 288 -11.57 17.20 4.57
N ALA A 289 -12.49 17.35 5.53
CA ALA A 289 -12.22 16.95 6.92
C ALA A 289 -11.90 15.44 7.04
N ALA A 290 -12.62 14.58 6.32
CA ALA A 290 -12.34 13.14 6.25
C ALA A 290 -10.95 12.87 5.61
N GLY A 291 -10.60 13.60 4.54
CA GLY A 291 -9.30 13.50 3.89
C GLY A 291 -8.13 13.92 4.79
N ILE A 292 -8.28 15.02 5.54
CA ILE A 292 -7.29 15.48 6.53
C ILE A 292 -7.11 14.43 7.62
N PHE A 293 -8.21 13.88 8.14
CA PHE A 293 -8.14 12.83 9.16
C PHE A 293 -7.40 11.59 8.64
N LYS A 294 -7.73 11.13 7.41
CA LYS A 294 -7.01 10.03 6.75
C LYS A 294 -5.51 10.29 6.67
N SER A 295 -5.12 11.49 6.20
CA SER A 295 -3.71 11.89 6.07
C SER A 295 -2.99 11.93 7.42
N PHE A 296 -3.65 12.50 8.44
CA PHE A 296 -3.11 12.56 9.81
C PHE A 296 -2.84 11.16 10.37
N VAL A 297 -3.82 10.25 10.26
CA VAL A 297 -3.66 8.86 10.73
C VAL A 297 -2.56 8.13 9.95
N SER A 298 -2.45 8.32 8.63
CA SER A 298 -1.37 7.75 7.82
C SER A 298 0.01 8.21 8.29
N ILE A 299 0.17 9.51 8.58
CA ILE A 299 1.43 10.07 9.10
C ILE A 299 1.75 9.46 10.48
N VAL A 300 0.78 9.38 11.36
CA VAL A 300 0.97 8.79 12.69
C VAL A 300 1.40 7.33 12.59
N LEU A 301 0.75 6.55 11.72
CA LEU A 301 1.07 5.14 11.51
C LEU A 301 2.50 4.95 10.98
N ILE A 302 2.92 5.72 9.99
CA ILE A 302 4.27 5.59 9.42
C ILE A 302 5.35 6.03 10.43
N VAL A 303 5.10 7.09 11.21
CA VAL A 303 6.02 7.54 12.26
C VAL A 303 6.16 6.48 13.36
N ILE A 304 5.05 5.91 13.82
CA ILE A 304 5.07 4.82 14.82
C ILE A 304 5.83 3.62 14.28
N ALA A 305 5.53 3.17 13.05
CA ALA A 305 6.20 2.03 12.44
C ALA A 305 7.72 2.27 12.29
N ASN A 306 8.11 3.45 11.80
CA ASN A 306 9.52 3.84 11.67
C ASN A 306 10.23 3.87 13.03
N GLN A 307 9.56 4.37 14.07
CA GLN A 307 10.14 4.41 15.44
C GLN A 307 10.30 3.01 16.03
N ILE A 308 9.38 2.08 15.75
CA ILE A 308 9.49 0.67 16.16
C ILE A 308 10.68 0.03 15.46
N ALA A 309 10.84 0.23 14.14
CA ALA A 309 11.98 -0.28 13.38
C ALA A 309 13.31 0.23 13.94
N LYS A 310 13.39 1.54 14.22
CA LYS A 310 14.58 2.18 14.80
C LYS A 310 14.94 1.60 16.16
N ARG A 311 13.97 1.38 17.05
CA ARG A 311 14.21 0.80 18.38
C ARG A 311 14.73 -0.63 18.34
N ASN A 312 14.32 -1.38 17.31
CA ASN A 312 14.76 -2.76 17.10
C ASN A 312 16.09 -2.86 16.33
N GLY A 313 16.75 -1.75 16.00
CA GLY A 313 18.00 -1.72 15.23
C GLY A 313 17.83 -2.12 13.78
N GLU A 314 16.62 -2.00 13.23
CA GLU A 314 16.29 -2.35 11.87
C GLU A 314 16.41 -1.14 10.93
N GLU A 315 16.32 -1.39 9.61
CA GLU A 315 16.27 -0.33 8.59
C GLU A 315 15.10 0.65 8.83
N GLN A 316 15.36 1.93 8.60
CA GLN A 316 14.40 3.01 8.83
C GLN A 316 14.26 3.86 7.56
N LEU A 317 13.13 4.54 7.41
CA LEU A 317 12.88 5.42 6.25
C LEU A 317 13.52 6.81 6.46
N PHE A 318 13.56 7.31 7.72
CA PHE A 318 14.08 8.64 8.09
C PHE A 318 14.55 8.67 9.55
#